data_6af12d5519d2ba07c76881387a356de3
#
_entry.id   6af12d5519d2ba07c76881387a356de3
#
_cell.length_a   1.000
_cell.length_b   1.000
_cell.length_c   1.000
_cell.angle_alpha   90.00
_cell.angle_beta   90.00
_cell.angle_gamma   90.00
#
_symmetry.space_group_name_H-M   'P 1'
#
loop_
_entity.id
_entity.type
_entity.pdbx_description
1 polymer ?
#
loop_
_entity_poly.entity_id
_entity_poly.type
_entity_poly.pdbx_seq_one_letter_code
_entity_poly.pdbx_strand_id
1 'polypeptide(L)'
;MALEQALLSWVHITSAAIWVGGSLLIGAVFAPILKKMSMSAEERLQLMIKVGRRFNKIAVPALIILIVTGMYQAHLVLQKSDILYDTSYGNILIIKIILVVALIVTYAVHVRIIRKDVEDQIITNQISEHQLQKLRKKIIILGEITVVLSVIILFLAALLNSGGEI
;
A
#
# COMPACT_ATOMS: atom_id res chain seq x y z
N MET A 1 9.46 6.17 28.79
CA MET A 1 8.61 5.00 28.40
C MET A 1 7.27 5.44 27.82
N ALA A 2 6.36 6.13 28.53
CA ALA A 2 5.07 6.54 27.95
C ALA A 2 5.18 7.49 26.76
N LEU A 3 6.07 8.50 26.82
CA LEU A 3 6.30 9.44 25.72
C LEU A 3 6.92 8.76 24.48
N GLU A 4 7.87 7.86 24.67
CA GLU A 4 8.50 7.10 23.57
C GLU A 4 7.49 6.22 22.83
N GLN A 5 6.63 5.52 23.58
CA GLN A 5 5.56 4.71 23.00
C GLN A 5 4.54 5.58 22.26
N ALA A 6 4.19 6.75 22.82
CA ALA A 6 3.28 7.70 22.16
C ALA A 6 3.88 8.22 20.85
N LEU A 7 5.16 8.60 20.85
CA LEU A 7 5.86 9.05 19.63
C LEU A 7 5.95 7.95 18.59
N LEU A 8 6.29 6.72 18.98
CA LEU A 8 6.35 5.58 18.07
C LEU A 8 4.99 5.31 17.42
N SER A 9 3.92 5.29 18.24
CA SER A 9 2.56 5.09 17.74
C SER A 9 2.12 6.23 16.83
N TRP A 10 2.45 7.48 17.18
CA TRP A 10 2.14 8.63 16.33
C TRP A 10 2.83 8.55 14.97
N VAL A 11 4.12 8.22 14.94
CA VAL A 11 4.88 8.03 13.68
C VAL A 11 4.27 6.90 12.85
N HIS A 12 3.91 5.77 13.48
CA HIS A 12 3.29 4.63 12.82
C HIS A 12 1.93 5.02 12.20
N ILE A 13 1.05 5.65 12.98
CA ILE A 13 -0.28 6.08 12.53
C ILE A 13 -0.18 7.12 11.41
N THR A 14 0.72 8.10 11.54
CA THR A 14 0.93 9.12 10.50
C THR A 14 1.40 8.50 9.21
N SER A 15 2.34 7.55 9.27
CA SER A 15 2.82 6.82 8.10
C SER A 15 1.71 5.95 7.48
N ALA A 16 0.85 5.34 8.29
CA ALA A 16 -0.33 4.61 7.82
C ALA A 16 -1.33 5.52 7.11
N ALA A 17 -1.59 6.71 7.66
CA ALA A 17 -2.48 7.69 7.05
C ALA A 17 -1.96 8.16 5.67
N ILE A 18 -0.66 8.42 5.55
CA ILE A 18 -0.03 8.77 4.27
C ILE A 18 -0.17 7.62 3.27
N TRP A 19 0.16 6.40 3.67
CA TRP A 19 0.11 5.22 2.80
C TRP A 19 -1.31 4.89 2.35
N VAL A 20 -2.20 4.64 3.30
CA VAL A 20 -3.58 4.20 3.02
C VAL A 20 -4.39 5.35 2.41
N GLY A 21 -4.33 6.54 3.00
CA GLY A 21 -5.07 7.71 2.51
C GLY A 21 -4.63 8.14 1.12
N GLY A 22 -3.33 8.18 0.85
CA GLY A 22 -2.80 8.50 -0.48
C GLY A 22 -3.16 7.44 -1.53
N SER A 23 -3.11 6.15 -1.18
CA SER A 23 -3.52 5.06 -2.07
C SER A 23 -5.02 5.12 -2.40
N LEU A 24 -5.86 5.37 -1.40
CA LEU A 24 -7.31 5.58 -1.57
C LEU A 24 -7.60 6.81 -2.43
N LEU A 25 -6.91 7.93 -2.20
CA LEU A 25 -7.08 9.14 -2.99
C LEU A 25 -6.80 8.88 -4.48
N ILE A 26 -5.71 8.18 -4.77
CA ILE A 26 -5.36 7.84 -6.15
C ILE A 26 -6.37 6.86 -6.76
N GLY A 27 -6.73 5.79 -6.05
CA GLY A 27 -7.61 4.74 -6.57
C GLY A 27 -9.08 5.15 -6.64
N ALA A 28 -9.62 5.76 -5.58
CA ALA A 28 -11.04 6.05 -5.45
C ALA A 28 -11.45 7.44 -5.97
N VAL A 29 -10.51 8.39 -6.06
CA VAL A 29 -10.81 9.75 -6.50
C VAL A 29 -10.15 10.06 -7.83
N PHE A 30 -8.82 9.97 -7.89
CA PHE A 30 -8.07 10.40 -9.06
C PHE A 30 -8.31 9.53 -10.30
N ALA A 31 -8.28 8.21 -10.16
CA ALA A 31 -8.50 7.29 -11.28
C ALA A 31 -9.89 7.39 -11.91
N PRO A 32 -11.01 7.52 -11.15
CA PRO A 32 -12.33 7.78 -11.73
C PRO A 32 -12.45 9.14 -12.41
N ILE A 33 -11.82 10.19 -11.87
CA ILE A 33 -11.80 11.52 -12.50
C ILE A 33 -11.13 11.42 -13.88
N LEU A 34 -9.98 10.78 -13.97
CA LEU A 34 -9.28 10.58 -15.24
C LEU A 34 -10.10 9.83 -16.28
N LYS A 35 -10.94 8.87 -15.85
CA LYS A 35 -11.84 8.15 -16.78
C LYS A 35 -12.87 9.07 -17.44
N LYS A 36 -13.28 10.15 -16.77
CA LYS A 36 -14.29 11.12 -17.26
C LYS A 36 -13.69 12.25 -18.10
N MET A 37 -12.37 12.42 -18.09
CA MET A 37 -11.71 13.45 -18.89
C MET A 37 -11.67 13.07 -20.36
N SER A 38 -11.77 14.07 -21.26
CA SER A 38 -11.64 13.93 -22.70
C SER A 38 -10.16 13.75 -23.12
N MET A 39 -9.56 12.65 -22.69
CA MET A 39 -8.16 12.29 -22.93
C MET A 39 -8.08 10.92 -23.62
N SER A 40 -7.06 10.70 -24.42
CA SER A 40 -6.77 9.37 -24.97
C SER A 40 -6.44 8.34 -23.87
N ALA A 41 -6.53 7.05 -24.17
CA ALA A 41 -6.17 5.99 -23.23
C ALA A 41 -4.68 6.07 -22.82
N GLU A 42 -3.86 6.49 -23.75
CA GLU A 42 -2.42 6.66 -23.59
C GLU A 42 -2.09 7.83 -22.65
N GLU A 43 -2.64 9.02 -22.91
CA GLU A 43 -2.46 10.20 -22.04
C GLU A 43 -2.92 9.93 -20.60
N ARG A 44 -4.05 9.22 -20.42
CA ARG A 44 -4.51 8.80 -19.08
C ARG A 44 -3.51 7.89 -18.39
N LEU A 45 -2.95 6.91 -19.12
CA LEU A 45 -1.98 5.98 -18.56
C LEU A 45 -0.69 6.70 -18.18
N GLN A 46 -0.18 7.59 -19.02
CA GLN A 46 0.98 8.43 -18.73
C GLN A 46 0.77 9.27 -17.47
N LEU A 47 -0.40 9.90 -17.33
CA LEU A 47 -0.71 10.72 -16.17
C LEU A 47 -0.83 9.87 -14.90
N MET A 48 -1.45 8.68 -14.98
CA MET A 48 -1.51 7.73 -13.85
C MET A 48 -0.11 7.29 -13.40
N ILE A 49 0.78 6.96 -14.34
CA ILE A 49 2.17 6.58 -14.04
C ILE A 49 2.91 7.76 -13.39
N LYS A 50 2.75 8.97 -13.93
CA LYS A 50 3.40 10.17 -13.42
C LYS A 50 2.97 10.51 -11.99
N VAL A 51 1.66 10.43 -11.71
CA VAL A 51 1.10 10.65 -10.37
C VAL A 51 1.56 9.54 -9.41
N GLY A 52 1.45 8.28 -9.81
CA GLY A 52 1.91 7.15 -9.00
C GLY A 52 3.39 7.24 -8.65
N ARG A 53 4.24 7.59 -9.61
CA ARG A 53 5.67 7.79 -9.38
C ARG A 53 5.96 8.98 -8.45
N ARG A 54 5.19 10.07 -8.56
CA ARG A 54 5.29 11.21 -7.64
C ARG A 54 4.89 10.80 -6.23
N PHE A 55 3.79 10.07 -6.10
CA PHE A 55 3.31 9.54 -4.82
C PHE A 55 4.32 8.59 -4.19
N ASN A 56 4.96 7.70 -4.97
CA ASN A 56 5.95 6.75 -4.47
C ASN A 56 7.13 7.42 -3.74
N LYS A 57 7.47 8.66 -4.06
CA LYS A 57 8.52 9.41 -3.35
C LYS A 57 8.18 9.66 -1.88
N ILE A 58 6.88 9.69 -1.54
CA ILE A 58 6.38 9.88 -0.18
C ILE A 58 5.93 8.52 0.40
N ALA A 59 5.28 7.71 -0.41
CA ALA A 59 4.72 6.43 0.00
C ALA A 59 5.79 5.40 0.39
N VAL A 60 6.92 5.32 -0.35
CA VAL A 60 8.00 4.37 -0.04
C VAL A 60 8.65 4.66 1.32
N PRO A 61 9.07 5.89 1.64
CA PRO A 61 9.53 6.21 2.99
C PRO A 61 8.48 5.91 4.07
N ALA A 62 7.22 6.28 3.84
CA ALA A 62 6.14 5.99 4.78
C ALA A 62 5.97 4.47 5.01
N LEU A 63 6.03 3.66 3.94
CA LEU A 63 5.95 2.20 4.04
C LEU A 63 7.14 1.62 4.83
N ILE A 64 8.35 2.11 4.59
CA ILE A 64 9.54 1.68 5.34
C ILE A 64 9.36 1.98 6.83
N ILE A 65 8.93 3.19 7.17
CA ILE A 65 8.66 3.59 8.55
C ILE A 65 7.58 2.70 9.18
N LEU A 66 6.50 2.41 8.43
CA LEU A 66 5.44 1.48 8.87
C LEU A 66 5.98 0.10 9.20
N ILE A 67 6.84 -0.44 8.33
CA ILE A 67 7.45 -1.77 8.54
C ILE A 67 8.31 -1.75 9.80
N VAL A 68 9.23 -0.80 9.91
CA VAL A 68 10.16 -0.71 11.05
C VAL A 68 9.41 -0.52 12.36
N THR A 69 8.48 0.43 12.42
CA THR A 69 7.71 0.70 13.64
C THR A 69 6.76 -0.45 13.97
N GLY A 70 6.15 -1.08 12.97
CA GLY A 70 5.29 -2.24 13.14
C GLY A 70 6.04 -3.47 13.64
N MET A 71 7.24 -3.72 13.14
CA MET A 71 8.11 -4.81 13.62
C MET A 71 8.53 -4.58 15.08
N TYR A 72 8.87 -3.36 15.44
CA TYR A 72 9.20 -3.02 16.82
C TYR A 72 8.01 -3.27 17.76
N GLN A 73 6.81 -2.83 17.40
CA GLN A 73 5.59 -3.05 18.19
C GLN A 73 5.25 -4.56 18.27
N ALA A 74 5.35 -5.29 17.17
CA ALA A 74 5.09 -6.72 17.13
C ALA A 74 6.10 -7.52 17.97
N HIS A 75 7.38 -7.15 17.96
CA HIS A 75 8.43 -7.83 18.72
C HIS A 75 8.10 -7.93 20.21
N LEU A 76 7.54 -6.89 20.79
CA LEU A 76 7.15 -6.87 22.21
C LEU A 76 6.05 -7.90 22.54
N VAL A 77 5.20 -8.24 21.57
CA VAL A 77 4.12 -9.23 21.71
C VAL A 77 4.64 -10.63 21.37
N LEU A 78 5.47 -10.75 20.33
CA LEU A 78 6.02 -12.04 19.88
C LEU A 78 6.93 -12.72 20.90
N GLN A 79 7.46 -11.97 21.86
CA GLN A 79 8.23 -12.53 22.97
C GLN A 79 7.38 -13.30 24.00
N LYS A 80 6.05 -13.15 23.94
CA LYS A 80 5.10 -13.80 24.83
C LYS A 80 4.38 -14.92 24.08
N SER A 81 4.93 -16.14 24.08
CA SER A 81 4.41 -17.30 23.35
C SER A 81 2.94 -17.59 23.65
N ASP A 82 2.53 -17.46 24.92
CA ASP A 82 1.18 -17.76 25.38
C ASP A 82 0.14 -16.81 24.74
N ILE A 83 0.54 -15.55 24.49
CA ILE A 83 -0.33 -14.59 23.81
C ILE A 83 -0.43 -14.88 22.32
N LEU A 84 0.66 -15.38 21.71
CA LEU A 84 0.74 -15.54 20.27
C LEU A 84 -0.12 -16.68 19.74
N TYR A 85 -0.13 -17.84 20.44
CA TYR A 85 -0.76 -19.06 19.92
C TYR A 85 -2.12 -19.36 20.56
N ASP A 86 -2.37 -18.88 21.78
CA ASP A 86 -3.54 -19.26 22.56
C ASP A 86 -4.62 -18.15 22.62
N THR A 87 -4.41 -17.03 21.92
CA THR A 87 -5.36 -15.91 21.95
C THR A 87 -5.82 -15.48 20.56
N SER A 88 -7.05 -14.94 20.48
CA SER A 88 -7.57 -14.28 19.27
C SER A 88 -6.66 -13.14 18.81
N TYR A 89 -6.08 -12.40 19.74
CA TYR A 89 -5.11 -11.34 19.47
C TYR A 89 -3.90 -11.84 18.67
N GLY A 90 -3.29 -12.94 19.09
CA GLY A 90 -2.14 -13.53 18.41
C GLY A 90 -2.47 -14.00 16.99
N ASN A 91 -3.63 -14.65 16.81
CA ASN A 91 -4.11 -15.08 15.51
C ASN A 91 -4.32 -13.89 14.55
N ILE A 92 -4.94 -12.81 15.01
CA ILE A 92 -5.14 -11.59 14.23
C ILE A 92 -3.78 -10.95 13.85
N LEU A 93 -2.82 -10.95 14.79
CA LEU A 93 -1.48 -10.42 14.54
C LEU A 93 -0.75 -11.22 13.46
N ILE A 94 -0.81 -12.55 13.50
CA ILE A 94 -0.21 -13.43 12.49
C ILE A 94 -0.82 -13.16 11.11
N ILE A 95 -2.15 -13.13 11.02
CA ILE A 95 -2.87 -12.82 9.77
C ILE A 95 -2.43 -11.45 9.23
N LYS A 96 -2.35 -10.44 10.08
CA LYS A 96 -1.90 -9.10 9.71
C LYS A 96 -0.48 -9.11 9.15
N ILE A 97 0.45 -9.85 9.77
CA ILE A 97 1.84 -9.97 9.29
C ILE A 97 1.87 -10.60 7.89
N ILE A 98 1.12 -11.69 7.67
CA ILE A 98 1.02 -12.35 6.35
C ILE A 98 0.50 -11.37 5.30
N LEU A 99 -0.56 -10.61 5.60
CA LEU A 99 -1.11 -9.62 4.68
C LEU A 99 -0.15 -8.47 4.40
N VAL A 100 0.64 -8.04 5.39
CA VAL A 100 1.69 -7.03 5.19
C VAL A 100 2.78 -7.55 4.23
N VAL A 101 3.20 -8.80 4.35
CA VAL A 101 4.16 -9.41 3.41
C VAL A 101 3.56 -9.47 2.00
N ALA A 102 2.30 -9.90 1.87
CA ALA A 102 1.59 -9.91 0.59
C ALA A 102 1.48 -8.51 -0.02
N LEU A 103 1.21 -7.48 0.79
CA LEU A 103 1.18 -6.08 0.38
C LEU A 103 2.54 -5.63 -0.16
N ILE A 104 3.63 -5.92 0.55
CA ILE A 104 4.99 -5.54 0.14
C ILE A 104 5.35 -6.17 -1.20
N VAL A 105 5.06 -7.46 -1.38
CA VAL A 105 5.33 -8.19 -2.64
C VAL A 105 4.51 -7.58 -3.78
N THR A 106 3.20 -7.39 -3.59
CA THR A 106 2.30 -6.81 -4.59
C THR A 106 2.75 -5.41 -4.99
N TYR A 107 3.10 -4.58 -4.00
CA TYR A 107 3.58 -3.23 -4.23
C TYR A 107 4.94 -3.19 -4.93
N ALA A 108 5.87 -4.05 -4.57
CA ALA A 108 7.17 -4.16 -5.25
C ALA A 108 7.01 -4.50 -6.74
N VAL A 109 6.09 -5.41 -7.07
CA VAL A 109 5.73 -5.71 -8.47
C VAL A 109 5.10 -4.49 -9.14
N HIS A 110 4.16 -3.83 -8.46
CA HIS A 110 3.49 -2.62 -8.97
C HIS A 110 4.48 -1.51 -9.32
N VAL A 111 5.41 -1.18 -8.41
CA VAL A 111 6.43 -0.13 -8.63
C VAL A 111 7.36 -0.49 -9.78
N ARG A 112 7.72 -1.76 -9.97
CA ARG A 112 8.54 -2.19 -11.10
C ARG A 112 7.87 -1.94 -12.45
N ILE A 113 6.54 -2.04 -12.51
CA ILE A 113 5.77 -1.83 -13.75
C ILE A 113 5.64 -0.34 -14.09
N ILE A 114 5.58 0.56 -13.09
CA ILE A 114 5.44 2.01 -13.29
C ILE A 114 6.78 2.76 -13.34
N ARG A 115 7.88 2.08 -13.74
CA ARG A 115 9.20 2.68 -13.86
C ARG A 115 9.24 3.69 -15.01
N LYS A 116 10.22 4.60 -14.94
CA LYS A 116 10.42 5.63 -15.94
C LYS A 116 10.60 5.08 -17.35
N ASP A 117 11.32 3.98 -17.47
CA ASP A 117 11.59 3.31 -18.75
C ASP A 117 10.29 2.93 -19.49
N VAL A 118 9.25 2.54 -18.73
CA VAL A 118 7.93 2.20 -19.29
C VAL A 118 7.19 3.45 -19.76
N GLU A 119 7.29 4.56 -19.00
CA GLU A 119 6.74 5.85 -19.41
C GLU A 119 7.39 6.36 -20.70
N ASP A 120 8.73 6.27 -20.78
CA ASP A 120 9.49 6.70 -21.95
C ASP A 120 9.13 5.87 -23.19
N GLN A 121 8.93 4.55 -23.05
CA GLN A 121 8.46 3.68 -24.15
C GLN A 121 7.04 4.03 -24.63
N ILE A 122 6.16 4.46 -23.74
CA ILE A 122 4.81 4.92 -24.11
C ILE A 122 4.92 6.24 -24.90
N ILE A 123 5.72 7.20 -24.42
CA ILE A 123 5.89 8.52 -25.04
C ILE A 123 6.50 8.40 -26.44
N THR A 124 7.40 7.44 -26.65
CA THR A 124 8.06 7.22 -27.95
C THR A 124 7.28 6.32 -28.92
N ASN A 125 6.03 5.96 -28.60
CA ASN A 125 5.18 5.04 -29.39
C ASN A 125 5.86 3.72 -29.72
N GLN A 126 6.76 3.22 -28.86
CA GLN A 126 7.44 1.94 -29.03
C GLN A 126 6.63 0.75 -28.51
N ILE A 127 5.46 1.00 -27.93
CA ILE A 127 4.57 -0.03 -27.36
C ILE A 127 3.34 -0.20 -28.26
N SER A 128 3.03 -1.45 -28.67
CA SER A 128 1.83 -1.74 -29.41
C SER A 128 0.56 -1.52 -28.56
N GLU A 129 -0.59 -1.24 -29.21
CA GLU A 129 -1.88 -1.05 -28.50
C GLU A 129 -2.23 -2.23 -27.59
N HIS A 130 -1.94 -3.45 -28.02
CA HIS A 130 -2.18 -4.65 -27.22
C HIS A 130 -1.32 -4.67 -25.94
N GLN A 131 -0.05 -4.28 -26.04
CA GLN A 131 0.85 -4.18 -24.89
C GLN A 131 0.42 -3.05 -23.95
N LEU A 132 -0.02 -1.92 -24.49
CA LEU A 132 -0.54 -0.78 -23.73
C LEU A 132 -1.77 -1.18 -22.89
N GLN A 133 -2.72 -1.90 -23.50
CA GLN A 133 -3.91 -2.40 -22.79
C GLN A 133 -3.57 -3.40 -21.69
N LYS A 134 -2.63 -4.34 -21.95
CA LYS A 134 -2.15 -5.28 -20.94
C LYS A 134 -1.46 -4.56 -19.77
N LEU A 135 -0.62 -3.58 -20.07
CA LEU A 135 0.09 -2.78 -19.06
C LEU A 135 -0.90 -2.01 -18.20
N ARG A 136 -1.86 -1.32 -18.83
CA ARG A 136 -2.92 -0.59 -18.14
C ARG A 136 -3.71 -1.50 -17.19
N LYS A 137 -4.12 -2.68 -17.66
CA LYS A 137 -4.85 -3.67 -16.85
C LYS A 137 -4.03 -4.11 -15.64
N LYS A 138 -2.75 -4.41 -15.82
CA LYS A 138 -1.84 -4.79 -14.72
C LYS A 138 -1.69 -3.68 -13.69
N ILE A 139 -1.49 -2.44 -14.11
CA ILE A 139 -1.34 -1.28 -13.21
C ILE A 139 -2.61 -1.10 -12.37
N ILE A 140 -3.79 -1.16 -13.00
CA ILE A 140 -5.06 -1.00 -12.30
C ILE A 140 -5.27 -2.12 -11.28
N ILE A 141 -5.15 -3.38 -11.69
CA ILE A 141 -5.38 -4.54 -10.81
C ILE A 141 -4.41 -4.54 -9.62
N LEU A 142 -3.12 -4.30 -9.85
CA LEU A 142 -2.14 -4.27 -8.76
C LEU A 142 -2.40 -3.09 -7.82
N GLY A 143 -2.81 -1.95 -8.36
CA GLY A 143 -3.23 -0.80 -7.55
C GLY A 143 -4.45 -1.11 -6.68
N GLU A 144 -5.49 -1.72 -7.25
CA GLU A 144 -6.70 -2.14 -6.53
C GLU A 144 -6.37 -3.16 -5.42
N ILE A 145 -5.57 -4.19 -5.73
CA ILE A 145 -5.14 -5.18 -4.73
C ILE A 145 -4.37 -4.48 -3.59
N THR A 146 -3.46 -3.56 -3.91
CA THR A 146 -2.71 -2.82 -2.90
C THR A 146 -3.63 -2.02 -1.98
N VAL A 147 -4.63 -1.34 -2.54
CA VAL A 147 -5.62 -0.55 -1.76
C VAL A 147 -6.44 -1.48 -0.87
N VAL A 148 -6.98 -2.56 -1.41
CA VAL A 148 -7.80 -3.52 -0.65
C VAL A 148 -7.01 -4.13 0.49
N LEU A 149 -5.80 -4.62 0.25
CA LEU A 149 -4.92 -5.16 1.29
C LEU A 149 -4.63 -4.10 2.37
N SER A 150 -4.36 -2.86 1.98
CA SER A 150 -4.09 -1.76 2.92
C SER A 150 -5.28 -1.49 3.85
N VAL A 151 -6.51 -1.49 3.31
CA VAL A 151 -7.73 -1.28 4.10
C VAL A 151 -7.97 -2.44 5.05
N ILE A 152 -7.78 -3.70 4.60
CA ILE A 152 -7.92 -4.88 5.45
C ILE A 152 -6.88 -4.84 6.59
N ILE A 153 -5.62 -4.53 6.29
CA ILE A 153 -4.56 -4.41 7.30
C ILE A 153 -4.89 -3.31 8.32
N LEU A 154 -5.45 -2.18 7.87
CA LEU A 154 -5.89 -1.10 8.74
C LEU A 154 -7.03 -1.55 9.67
N PHE A 155 -8.00 -2.32 9.15
CA PHE A 155 -9.08 -2.90 9.95
C PHE A 155 -8.55 -3.87 11.01
N LEU A 156 -7.62 -4.78 10.64
CA LEU A 156 -6.97 -5.67 11.61
C LEU A 156 -6.16 -4.91 12.65
N ALA A 157 -5.56 -3.77 12.28
CA ALA A 157 -4.88 -2.90 13.25
C ALA A 157 -5.86 -2.30 14.27
N ALA A 158 -7.04 -1.90 13.83
CA ALA A 158 -8.10 -1.41 14.72
C ALA A 158 -8.60 -2.51 15.66
N LEU A 159 -8.81 -3.73 15.17
CA LEU A 159 -9.17 -4.89 15.99
C LEU A 159 -8.12 -5.20 17.05
N LEU A 160 -6.83 -5.17 16.70
CA LEU A 160 -5.75 -5.38 17.67
C LEU A 160 -5.73 -4.28 18.73
N ASN A 161 -6.06 -3.04 18.36
CA ASN A 161 -6.10 -1.93 19.31
C ASN A 161 -7.29 -2.02 20.28
N SER A 162 -8.37 -2.69 19.90
CA SER A 162 -9.54 -2.98 20.78
C SER A 162 -9.38 -4.23 21.64
N GLY A 163 -8.19 -4.84 21.67
CA GLY A 163 -7.90 -6.04 22.47
C GLY A 163 -8.01 -7.37 21.70
N GLY A 164 -8.38 -7.35 20.42
CA GLY A 164 -8.48 -8.55 19.59
C GLY A 164 -9.65 -9.46 19.95
N GLU A 165 -10.61 -9.00 20.69
CA GLU A 165 -11.86 -9.72 20.99
C GLU A 165 -12.81 -9.58 19.78
N ILE A 166 -13.21 -10.72 19.23
CA ILE A 166 -14.25 -10.85 18.19
C ILE A 166 -15.36 -11.70 18.77
#